data_e7d0ae3bc4f4e2cebc43cabb4c81b5c8
#
_entry.id   e7d0ae3bc4f4e2cebc43cabb4c81b5c8
#
_cell.length_a   1.000
_cell.length_b   1.000
_cell.length_c   1.000
_cell.angle_alpha   90.00
_cell.angle_beta   90.00
_cell.angle_gamma   90.00
#
_symmetry.space_group_name_H-M   'P 1'
#
loop_
_entity.id
_entity.type
_entity.pdbx_description
1 polymer ?
#
loop_
_entity_poly.entity_id
_entity_poly.type
_entity_poly.pdbx_seq_one_letter_code
_entity_poly.pdbx_strand_id
1 'polypeptide(L)'
;MRRILLAALAAALPARQAAAQPRLFRSDDTLSVTLRTDLRALLRDKDTASAPWREATLAYAAPEGAVTVPLRVRTRGIYRLFHCDLVPIRLRFRDSTSRGTLFHGLGRPKLVNPCRNSGEYEQYVLEEYAIYRVLRLLTPVSLSARLLRVTYQDTTGRAKPVTRFAFVTEDPDRFAERFGGTYLRLGMGVGRLNQYDVALLSVFEYFIGNTDWSLIGLHNVALLKVKDSTLALPFDFDWSGVIDAPYAHPAPILGTTSVRERVYRGYCQPADVLEPALARFEALRDSIAAIYRSIPGLEPRSVEQTLRYYDEFYRAIADRQRFAREMARTCLQ
;
A
#
# COMPACT_ATOMS: atom_id res chain seq x y z
N MET A 1 51.95 23.81 -17.55
CA MET A 1 51.00 22.84 -16.90
C MET A 1 49.72 23.60 -16.52
N ARG A 2 48.71 23.54 -17.36
CA ARG A 2 47.39 24.16 -17.13
C ARG A 2 46.47 23.08 -16.55
N ARG A 3 46.04 23.28 -15.31
CA ARG A 3 45.02 22.42 -14.67
C ARG A 3 43.64 22.84 -15.18
N ILE A 4 42.99 21.95 -15.91
CA ILE A 4 41.57 22.09 -16.30
C ILE A 4 40.75 21.63 -15.13
N LEU A 5 40.05 22.55 -14.47
CA LEU A 5 38.98 22.22 -13.48
C LEU A 5 37.73 21.84 -14.30
N LEU A 6 37.37 20.58 -14.29
CA LEU A 6 36.04 20.11 -14.70
C LEU A 6 35.04 20.45 -13.59
N ALA A 7 34.26 21.48 -13.80
CA ALA A 7 33.08 21.76 -12.96
C ALA A 7 31.98 20.78 -13.37
N ALA A 8 31.68 19.83 -12.50
CA ALA A 8 30.51 18.96 -12.62
C ALA A 8 29.26 19.81 -12.40
N LEU A 9 28.54 20.11 -13.48
CA LEU A 9 27.18 20.68 -13.41
C LEU A 9 26.25 19.59 -12.88
N ALA A 10 25.95 19.61 -11.58
CA ALA A 10 24.84 18.88 -11.04
C ALA A 10 23.54 19.50 -11.60
N ALA A 11 22.93 18.84 -12.56
CA ALA A 11 21.61 19.21 -13.05
C ALA A 11 20.60 19.00 -11.89
N ALA A 12 20.27 20.09 -11.21
CA ALA A 12 19.18 20.13 -10.25
C ALA A 12 17.87 19.85 -11.02
N LEU A 13 17.33 18.63 -10.87
CA LEU A 13 15.99 18.32 -11.30
C LEU A 13 15.04 19.35 -10.66
N PRO A 14 14.15 20.01 -11.42
CA PRO A 14 13.20 20.95 -10.84
C PRO A 14 12.36 20.20 -9.81
N ALA A 15 12.40 20.67 -8.57
CA ALA A 15 11.54 20.17 -7.50
C ALA A 15 10.09 20.25 -8.00
N ARG A 16 9.51 19.10 -8.34
CA ARG A 16 8.08 18.99 -8.64
C ARG A 16 7.34 19.50 -7.43
N GLN A 17 6.64 20.62 -7.56
CA GLN A 17 5.64 21.03 -6.56
C GLN A 17 4.54 19.97 -6.56
N ALA A 18 4.73 18.91 -5.74
CA ALA A 18 3.67 17.99 -5.43
C ALA A 18 2.60 18.80 -4.69
N ALA A 19 1.35 18.72 -5.12
CA ALA A 19 0.25 19.31 -4.38
C ALA A 19 0.31 18.80 -2.94
N ALA A 20 -0.03 19.66 -1.99
CA ALA A 20 0.15 19.33 -0.57
C ALA A 20 -0.61 18.04 -0.21
N GLN A 21 0.09 17.13 0.44
CA GLN A 21 -0.49 15.89 0.96
C GLN A 21 -1.71 16.18 1.85
N PRO A 22 -2.83 15.43 1.73
CA PRO A 22 -4.00 15.61 2.57
C PRO A 22 -3.64 15.60 4.06
N ARG A 23 -4.33 16.43 4.87
CA ARG A 23 -4.02 16.64 6.30
C ARG A 23 -3.96 15.34 7.08
N LEU A 24 -4.81 14.37 6.78
CA LEU A 24 -4.84 13.06 7.43
C LEU A 24 -3.49 12.33 7.36
N PHE A 25 -2.77 12.43 6.24
CA PHE A 25 -1.53 11.69 5.99
C PHE A 25 -0.25 12.44 6.40
N ARG A 26 -0.36 13.59 7.08
CA ARG A 26 0.80 14.38 7.53
C ARG A 26 1.38 13.91 8.87
N SER A 27 0.71 13.00 9.56
CA SER A 27 1.19 12.37 10.80
C SER A 27 1.12 10.86 10.67
N ASP A 28 2.04 10.15 11.30
CA ASP A 28 2.08 8.70 11.41
C ASP A 28 1.43 8.19 12.73
N ASP A 29 0.97 9.11 13.62
CA ASP A 29 0.30 8.71 14.87
C ASP A 29 -1.01 7.99 14.60
N THR A 30 -1.33 7.00 15.40
CA THR A 30 -2.61 6.30 15.31
C THR A 30 -3.76 7.25 15.67
N LEU A 31 -4.76 7.35 14.78
CA LEU A 31 -5.95 8.14 15.05
C LEU A 31 -7.12 7.23 15.48
N SER A 32 -7.66 7.48 16.68
CA SER A 32 -8.88 6.79 17.14
C SER A 32 -10.11 7.42 16.50
N VAL A 33 -10.95 6.57 15.89
CA VAL A 33 -12.18 7.01 15.21
C VAL A 33 -13.33 6.07 15.53
N THR A 34 -14.57 6.60 15.52
CA THR A 34 -15.79 5.80 15.56
C THR A 34 -16.51 5.90 14.23
N LEU A 35 -16.66 4.77 13.53
CA LEU A 35 -17.42 4.66 12.28
C LEU A 35 -18.81 4.10 12.59
N ARG A 36 -19.85 4.90 12.37
CA ARG A 36 -21.26 4.53 12.59
C ARG A 36 -21.98 4.37 11.25
N THR A 37 -22.55 3.19 11.03
CA THR A 37 -23.35 2.86 9.83
C THR A 37 -24.19 1.61 10.08
N ASP A 38 -25.10 1.24 9.18
CA ASP A 38 -25.77 -0.06 9.20
C ASP A 38 -24.78 -1.17 8.75
N LEU A 39 -24.09 -1.77 9.73
CA LEU A 39 -23.08 -2.81 9.48
C LEU A 39 -23.69 -4.08 8.87
N ARG A 40 -24.95 -4.41 9.24
CA ARG A 40 -25.65 -5.59 8.70
C ARG A 40 -26.00 -5.42 7.24
N ALA A 41 -26.39 -4.21 6.85
CA ALA A 41 -26.63 -3.91 5.44
C ALA A 41 -25.36 -4.04 4.63
N LEU A 42 -24.21 -3.53 5.11
CA LEU A 42 -22.91 -3.74 4.46
C LEU A 42 -22.56 -5.22 4.30
N LEU A 43 -22.80 -6.05 5.34
CA LEU A 43 -22.54 -7.50 5.27
C LEU A 43 -23.39 -8.21 4.22
N ARG A 44 -24.60 -7.73 3.92
CA ARG A 44 -25.48 -8.29 2.88
C ARG A 44 -25.12 -7.85 1.47
N ASP A 45 -24.44 -6.72 1.31
CA ASP A 45 -24.04 -6.18 0.01
C ASP A 45 -22.89 -6.98 -0.60
N LYS A 46 -23.20 -8.12 -1.23
CA LYS A 46 -22.20 -9.05 -1.79
C LYS A 46 -21.84 -8.78 -3.25
N ASP A 47 -22.59 -7.96 -3.95
CA ASP A 47 -22.26 -7.51 -5.30
C ASP A 47 -21.68 -6.09 -5.27
N THR A 48 -20.35 -5.99 -5.43
CA THR A 48 -19.65 -4.70 -5.37
C THR A 48 -19.91 -3.80 -6.58
N ALA A 49 -20.39 -4.35 -7.69
CA ALA A 49 -20.74 -3.56 -8.87
C ALA A 49 -22.02 -2.74 -8.62
N SER A 50 -23.01 -3.35 -7.97
CA SER A 50 -24.31 -2.73 -7.67
C SER A 50 -24.45 -2.24 -6.22
N ALA A 51 -23.48 -2.53 -5.32
CA ALA A 51 -23.56 -2.15 -3.90
C ALA A 51 -23.83 -0.65 -3.73
N PRO A 52 -24.90 -0.28 -2.98
CA PRO A 52 -25.25 1.12 -2.81
C PRO A 52 -24.29 1.82 -1.85
N TRP A 53 -24.14 3.13 -2.04
CA TRP A 53 -23.50 3.97 -1.05
C TRP A 53 -24.45 4.22 0.11
N ARG A 54 -24.08 3.80 1.32
CA ARG A 54 -24.86 3.95 2.56
C ARG A 54 -24.37 5.12 3.37
N GLU A 55 -25.29 5.81 4.04
CA GLU A 55 -24.95 6.92 4.94
C GLU A 55 -24.17 6.38 6.15
N ALA A 56 -23.20 7.18 6.57
CA ALA A 56 -22.34 6.89 7.73
C ALA A 56 -21.87 8.20 8.38
N THR A 57 -21.42 8.10 9.62
CA THR A 57 -20.66 9.16 10.27
C THR A 57 -19.34 8.63 10.79
N LEU A 58 -18.30 9.47 10.76
CA LEU A 58 -17.00 9.17 11.37
C LEU A 58 -16.71 10.25 12.39
N ALA A 59 -16.51 9.85 13.65
CA ALA A 59 -16.20 10.75 14.75
C ALA A 59 -14.77 10.52 15.24
N TYR A 60 -14.10 11.61 15.64
CA TYR A 60 -12.76 11.58 16.24
C TYR A 60 -12.58 12.76 17.20
N ALA A 61 -11.63 12.65 18.14
CA ALA A 61 -11.24 13.75 19.01
C ALA A 61 -10.24 14.67 18.29
N ALA A 62 -10.54 15.96 18.27
CA ALA A 62 -9.60 17.03 17.88
C ALA A 62 -9.28 17.90 19.10
N PRO A 63 -8.22 18.72 19.06
CA PRO A 63 -7.86 19.61 20.19
C PRO A 63 -9.03 20.52 20.62
N GLU A 64 -9.85 20.93 19.67
CA GLU A 64 -10.99 21.84 19.89
C GLU A 64 -12.28 21.10 20.34
N GLY A 65 -12.25 19.76 20.46
CA GLY A 65 -13.36 18.93 20.85
C GLY A 65 -13.67 17.78 19.87
N ALA A 66 -14.80 17.11 20.08
CA ALA A 66 -15.22 16.01 19.22
C ALA A 66 -15.70 16.51 17.86
N VAL A 67 -15.15 15.93 16.79
CA VAL A 67 -15.52 16.23 15.40
C VAL A 67 -16.26 15.04 14.80
N THR A 68 -17.42 15.27 14.19
CA THR A 68 -18.18 14.26 13.46
C THR A 68 -18.27 14.67 12.00
N VAL A 69 -17.84 13.78 11.10
CA VAL A 69 -17.84 13.99 9.66
C VAL A 69 -18.85 13.05 9.01
N PRO A 70 -19.89 13.57 8.31
CA PRO A 70 -20.77 12.74 7.51
C PRO A 70 -20.04 12.23 6.28
N LEU A 71 -20.23 10.95 5.96
CA LEU A 71 -19.66 10.30 4.79
C LEU A 71 -20.62 9.24 4.26
N ARG A 72 -20.23 8.64 3.14
CA ARG A 72 -20.88 7.43 2.65
C ARG A 72 -19.88 6.27 2.63
N VAL A 73 -20.41 5.08 2.83
CA VAL A 73 -19.63 3.83 2.81
C VAL A 73 -20.28 2.83 1.88
N ARG A 74 -19.45 1.97 1.28
CA ARG A 74 -19.91 0.78 0.55
C ARG A 74 -18.91 -0.34 0.66
N THR A 75 -19.35 -1.56 0.39
CA THR A 75 -18.46 -2.73 0.28
C THR A 75 -17.56 -2.62 -0.95
N ARG A 76 -16.40 -3.28 -0.91
CA ARG A 76 -15.43 -3.36 -2.00
C ARG A 76 -14.76 -4.74 -2.05
N GLY A 77 -13.98 -4.96 -3.11
CA GLY A 77 -13.22 -6.19 -3.34
C GLY A 77 -14.12 -7.35 -3.76
N ILE A 78 -13.53 -8.51 -3.98
CA ILE A 78 -14.22 -9.73 -4.39
C ILE A 78 -13.98 -10.83 -3.34
N TYR A 79 -12.76 -11.30 -3.19
CA TYR A 79 -12.42 -12.43 -2.33
C TYR A 79 -12.85 -12.21 -0.87
N ARG A 80 -12.37 -11.15 -0.24
CA ARG A 80 -12.63 -10.83 1.18
C ARG A 80 -14.11 -10.56 1.48
N LEU A 81 -14.90 -10.14 0.48
CA LEU A 81 -16.33 -9.88 0.65
C LEU A 81 -17.11 -11.14 1.01
N PHE A 82 -16.68 -12.30 0.53
CA PHE A 82 -17.34 -13.59 0.79
C PHE A 82 -16.71 -14.37 1.94
N HIS A 83 -15.45 -14.09 2.29
CA HIS A 83 -14.67 -14.90 3.23
C HIS A 83 -14.39 -14.20 4.58
N CYS A 84 -14.73 -12.91 4.71
CA CYS A 84 -14.42 -12.13 5.89
C CYS A 84 -15.67 -11.81 6.74
N ASP A 85 -15.50 -11.76 8.06
CA ASP A 85 -16.53 -11.34 9.03
C ASP A 85 -16.67 -9.81 9.03
N LEU A 86 -15.55 -9.10 8.82
CA LEU A 86 -15.51 -7.66 8.62
C LEU A 86 -15.32 -7.37 7.13
N VAL A 87 -16.38 -6.88 6.49
CA VAL A 87 -16.33 -6.60 5.06
C VAL A 87 -15.37 -5.46 4.73
N PRO A 88 -14.64 -5.56 3.60
CA PRO A 88 -13.82 -4.45 3.12
C PRO A 88 -14.69 -3.24 2.78
N ILE A 89 -14.27 -2.06 3.21
CA ILE A 89 -15.07 -0.84 3.09
C ILE A 89 -14.35 0.19 2.21
N ARG A 90 -15.10 0.83 1.31
CA ARG A 90 -14.71 2.07 0.67
C ARG A 90 -15.45 3.22 1.32
N LEU A 91 -14.71 4.24 1.71
CA LEU A 91 -15.26 5.49 2.25
C LEU A 91 -15.47 6.49 1.11
N ARG A 92 -16.39 7.42 1.28
CA ARG A 92 -16.59 8.56 0.38
C ARG A 92 -16.84 9.81 1.18
N PHE A 93 -15.87 10.72 1.15
CA PHE A 93 -15.99 12.05 1.75
C PHE A 93 -16.37 13.05 0.67
N ARG A 94 -17.32 13.96 0.99
CA ARG A 94 -17.63 15.12 0.17
C ARG A 94 -16.83 16.30 0.69
N ASP A 95 -16.19 17.05 -0.19
CA ASP A 95 -15.37 18.19 0.20
C ASP A 95 -16.20 19.26 0.94
N SER A 96 -17.49 19.42 0.56
CA SER A 96 -18.42 20.36 1.22
C SER A 96 -18.70 20.04 2.70
N THR A 97 -18.79 18.73 3.04
CA THR A 97 -19.14 18.30 4.42
C THR A 97 -17.91 17.93 5.27
N SER A 98 -16.73 17.78 4.66
CA SER A 98 -15.47 17.47 5.36
C SER A 98 -14.55 18.69 5.51
N ARG A 99 -14.97 19.88 5.02
CA ARG A 99 -14.17 21.09 5.08
C ARG A 99 -13.75 21.42 6.52
N GLY A 100 -12.49 21.79 6.72
CA GLY A 100 -11.91 22.10 8.03
C GLY A 100 -11.50 20.88 8.86
N THR A 101 -11.89 19.65 8.49
CA THR A 101 -11.54 18.43 9.21
C THR A 101 -10.27 17.78 8.69
N LEU A 102 -9.77 16.73 9.39
CA LEU A 102 -8.66 15.90 8.92
C LEU A 102 -8.99 15.14 7.63
N PHE A 103 -10.28 14.91 7.37
CA PHE A 103 -10.76 14.08 6.26
C PHE A 103 -11.13 14.89 5.00
N HIS A 104 -10.83 16.19 4.99
CA HIS A 104 -11.04 17.04 3.82
C HIS A 104 -10.10 16.64 2.67
N GLY A 105 -10.65 16.60 1.45
CA GLY A 105 -9.89 16.31 0.24
C GLY A 105 -9.54 14.84 0.02
N LEU A 106 -10.05 13.91 0.85
CA LEU A 106 -9.72 12.49 0.74
C LEU A 106 -10.44 11.75 -0.42
N GLY A 107 -11.54 12.27 -0.92
CA GLY A 107 -12.28 11.62 -2.01
C GLY A 107 -12.88 10.28 -1.61
N ARG A 108 -12.41 9.19 -2.20
CA ARG A 108 -12.94 7.82 -2.04
C ARG A 108 -11.88 6.81 -1.54
N PRO A 109 -11.24 7.04 -0.39
CA PRO A 109 -10.20 6.19 0.14
C PRO A 109 -10.70 4.77 0.48
N LYS A 110 -9.77 3.80 0.48
CA LYS A 110 -10.01 2.45 1.02
C LYS A 110 -9.82 2.48 2.53
N LEU A 111 -10.72 1.85 3.29
CA LEU A 111 -10.48 1.44 4.67
C LEU A 111 -10.09 -0.04 4.63
N VAL A 112 -8.86 -0.33 5.02
CA VAL A 112 -8.32 -1.70 5.13
C VAL A 112 -8.47 -2.13 6.58
N ASN A 113 -9.35 -3.09 6.81
CA ASN A 113 -9.71 -3.63 8.12
C ASN A 113 -9.40 -5.12 8.18
N PRO A 114 -9.29 -5.74 9.38
CA PRO A 114 -9.06 -7.18 9.51
C PRO A 114 -10.14 -7.99 8.80
N CYS A 115 -9.76 -9.14 8.24
CA CYS A 115 -10.72 -10.06 7.62
C CYS A 115 -11.65 -10.70 8.68
N ARG A 116 -11.08 -11.08 9.82
CA ARG A 116 -11.84 -11.62 10.96
C ARG A 116 -11.74 -10.72 12.17
N ASN A 117 -12.74 -10.82 13.02
CA ASN A 117 -12.80 -10.06 14.27
C ASN A 117 -11.92 -10.70 15.37
N SER A 118 -10.61 -10.81 15.12
CA SER A 118 -9.63 -11.34 16.08
C SER A 118 -8.35 -10.51 16.09
N GLY A 119 -7.57 -10.61 17.19
CA GLY A 119 -6.27 -9.94 17.31
C GLY A 119 -5.25 -10.45 16.31
N GLU A 120 -5.26 -11.73 15.97
CA GLU A 120 -4.39 -12.32 14.96
C GLU A 120 -4.56 -11.64 13.60
N TYR A 121 -5.80 -11.41 13.17
CA TYR A 121 -6.07 -10.74 11.89
C TYR A 121 -5.77 -9.24 11.90
N GLU A 122 -5.66 -8.63 13.09
CA GLU A 122 -5.13 -7.27 13.21
C GLU A 122 -3.63 -7.21 12.86
N GLN A 123 -2.85 -8.27 13.17
CA GLN A 123 -1.42 -8.30 12.85
C GLN A 123 -1.20 -8.20 11.34
N TYR A 124 -1.95 -8.92 10.51
CA TYR A 124 -1.84 -8.83 9.04
C TYR A 124 -2.12 -7.42 8.50
N VAL A 125 -3.09 -6.72 9.09
CA VAL A 125 -3.40 -5.33 8.73
C VAL A 125 -2.28 -4.38 9.14
N LEU A 126 -1.67 -4.59 10.31
CA LEU A 126 -0.56 -3.78 10.79
C LEU A 126 0.70 -4.01 9.95
N GLU A 127 0.95 -5.24 9.52
CA GLU A 127 2.04 -5.60 8.60
C GLU A 127 1.82 -4.97 7.21
N GLU A 128 0.60 -5.04 6.65
CA GLU A 128 0.28 -4.38 5.38
C GLU A 128 0.45 -2.85 5.48
N TYR A 129 0.01 -2.23 6.59
CA TYR A 129 0.26 -0.82 6.83
C TYR A 129 1.75 -0.49 6.86
N ALA A 130 2.58 -1.32 7.50
CA ALA A 130 4.03 -1.15 7.52
C ALA A 130 4.63 -1.22 6.11
N ILE A 131 4.14 -2.09 5.22
CA ILE A 131 4.56 -2.18 3.82
C ILE A 131 4.31 -0.86 3.08
N TYR A 132 3.16 -0.21 3.26
CA TYR A 132 2.91 1.12 2.69
C TYR A 132 3.90 2.17 3.19
N ARG A 133 4.30 2.11 4.47
CA ARG A 133 5.33 3.01 5.02
C ARG A 133 6.71 2.74 4.44
N VAL A 134 7.07 1.47 4.26
CA VAL A 134 8.32 1.06 3.60
C VAL A 134 8.35 1.55 2.15
N LEU A 135 7.26 1.35 1.39
CA LEU A 135 7.19 1.83 0.02
C LEU A 135 7.35 3.35 -0.07
N ARG A 136 6.71 4.11 0.84
CA ARG A 136 6.85 5.58 0.92
C ARG A 136 8.29 6.01 1.23
N LEU A 137 9.06 5.21 1.98
CA LEU A 137 10.48 5.44 2.24
C LEU A 137 11.34 5.22 0.99
N LEU A 138 10.96 4.22 0.17
CA LEU A 138 11.68 3.84 -1.05
C LEU A 138 11.40 4.80 -2.22
N THR A 139 10.15 5.26 -2.38
CA THR A 139 9.74 6.07 -3.53
C THR A 139 8.58 7.02 -3.19
N PRO A 140 8.53 8.22 -3.78
CA PRO A 140 7.35 9.08 -3.69
C PRO A 140 6.13 8.54 -4.46
N VAL A 141 6.33 7.56 -5.36
CA VAL A 141 5.25 6.90 -6.11
C VAL A 141 4.63 5.81 -5.23
N SER A 142 3.98 6.24 -4.17
CA SER A 142 3.30 5.37 -3.20
C SER A 142 2.06 6.05 -2.65
N LEU A 143 0.98 5.29 -2.45
CA LEU A 143 -0.19 5.79 -1.74
C LEU A 143 0.19 6.06 -0.28
N SER A 144 -0.23 7.22 0.21
CA SER A 144 -0.15 7.52 1.62
C SER A 144 -1.11 6.62 2.40
N ALA A 145 -0.71 6.21 3.61
CA ALA A 145 -1.55 5.44 4.52
C ALA A 145 -1.52 6.06 5.92
N ARG A 146 -2.63 5.93 6.66
CA ARG A 146 -2.73 6.36 8.06
C ARG A 146 -3.33 5.25 8.89
N LEU A 147 -2.64 4.87 9.97
CA LEU A 147 -3.14 3.90 10.94
C LEU A 147 -4.28 4.49 11.77
N LEU A 148 -5.36 3.72 11.91
CA LEU A 148 -6.53 4.06 12.68
C LEU A 148 -6.82 2.99 13.75
N ARG A 149 -7.39 3.43 14.87
CA ARG A 149 -8.09 2.58 15.82
C ARG A 149 -9.58 2.79 15.63
N VAL A 150 -10.25 1.90 14.90
CA VAL A 150 -11.63 2.07 14.45
C VAL A 150 -12.59 1.34 15.38
N THR A 151 -13.53 2.08 16.00
CA THR A 151 -14.71 1.51 16.66
C THR A 151 -15.85 1.47 15.64
N TYR A 152 -16.21 0.27 15.21
CA TYR A 152 -17.36 0.02 14.33
C TYR A 152 -18.62 -0.03 15.17
N GLN A 153 -19.55 0.88 14.92
CA GLN A 153 -20.82 0.98 15.65
C GLN A 153 -22.01 0.82 14.71
N ASP A 154 -22.81 -0.20 14.96
CA ASP A 154 -24.02 -0.48 14.20
C ASP A 154 -25.14 0.51 14.56
N THR A 155 -25.69 1.21 13.55
CA THR A 155 -26.79 2.18 13.77
C THR A 155 -28.12 1.52 14.07
N THR A 156 -28.28 0.22 13.78
CA THR A 156 -29.52 -0.52 14.10
C THR A 156 -29.55 -1.04 15.54
N GLY A 157 -28.44 -0.92 16.28
CA GLY A 157 -28.30 -1.43 17.65
C GLY A 157 -28.29 -2.96 17.79
N ARG A 158 -28.25 -3.68 16.68
CA ARG A 158 -28.30 -5.16 16.65
C ARG A 158 -26.95 -5.84 16.74
N ALA A 159 -25.86 -5.09 16.63
CA ALA A 159 -24.49 -5.58 16.82
C ALA A 159 -23.79 -4.77 17.89
N LYS A 160 -23.00 -5.46 18.74
CA LYS A 160 -22.15 -4.79 19.74
C LYS A 160 -21.04 -4.03 19.01
N PRO A 161 -20.60 -2.87 19.53
CA PRO A 161 -19.45 -2.17 18.99
C PRO A 161 -18.19 -3.04 19.04
N VAL A 162 -17.37 -2.96 17.99
CA VAL A 162 -16.10 -3.67 17.88
C VAL A 162 -15.01 -2.66 17.55
N THR A 163 -13.90 -2.71 18.29
CA THR A 163 -12.75 -1.83 18.05
C THR A 163 -11.59 -2.64 17.52
N ARG A 164 -11.05 -2.23 16.36
CA ARG A 164 -9.92 -2.90 15.67
C ARG A 164 -8.95 -1.89 15.08
N PHE A 165 -7.70 -2.30 14.93
CA PHE A 165 -6.79 -1.59 14.04
C PHE A 165 -7.25 -1.73 12.59
N ALA A 166 -7.11 -0.66 11.85
CA ALA A 166 -7.36 -0.56 10.43
C ALA A 166 -6.47 0.56 9.89
N PHE A 167 -6.35 0.69 8.58
CA PHE A 167 -5.72 1.87 8.01
C PHE A 167 -6.52 2.39 6.81
N VAL A 168 -6.36 3.68 6.54
CA VAL A 168 -6.92 4.34 5.36
C VAL A 168 -5.78 4.59 4.39
N THR A 169 -5.97 4.22 3.11
CA THR A 169 -5.04 4.60 2.04
C THR A 169 -5.52 5.86 1.34
N GLU A 170 -4.59 6.59 0.72
CA GLU A 170 -4.93 7.68 -0.19
C GLU A 170 -5.85 7.18 -1.32
N ASP A 171 -6.81 8.01 -1.72
CA ASP A 171 -7.62 7.72 -2.93
C ASP A 171 -6.72 7.82 -4.16
N PRO A 172 -6.65 6.78 -5.01
CA PRO A 172 -5.86 6.84 -6.22
C PRO A 172 -6.17 8.05 -7.11
N ASP A 173 -7.44 8.46 -7.24
CA ASP A 173 -7.79 9.65 -8.04
C ASP A 173 -7.16 10.92 -7.45
N ARG A 174 -7.15 11.08 -6.13
CA ARG A 174 -6.50 12.22 -5.46
C ARG A 174 -4.97 12.16 -5.56
N PHE A 175 -4.40 10.95 -5.53
CA PHE A 175 -2.99 10.75 -5.83
C PHE A 175 -2.66 11.22 -7.25
N ALA A 176 -3.45 10.82 -8.25
CA ALA A 176 -3.26 11.25 -9.63
C ALA A 176 -3.35 12.77 -9.79
N GLU A 177 -4.38 13.41 -9.21
CA GLU A 177 -4.52 14.88 -9.19
C GLU A 177 -3.26 15.55 -8.60
N ARG A 178 -2.76 15.04 -7.46
CA ARG A 178 -1.59 15.58 -6.77
C ARG A 178 -0.30 15.48 -7.62
N PHE A 179 -0.17 14.47 -8.45
CA PHE A 179 0.94 14.28 -9.38
C PHE A 179 0.70 14.96 -10.75
N GLY A 180 -0.48 15.55 -10.96
CA GLY A 180 -0.85 16.16 -12.25
C GLY A 180 -0.94 15.11 -13.37
N GLY A 181 -1.42 13.90 -13.00
CA GLY A 181 -1.48 12.76 -13.89
C GLY A 181 -2.90 12.20 -14.09
N THR A 182 -2.99 11.25 -15.02
CA THR A 182 -4.21 10.50 -15.30
C THR A 182 -3.92 9.00 -15.37
N TYR A 183 -4.86 8.19 -14.86
CA TYR A 183 -4.71 6.73 -14.92
C TYR A 183 -4.91 6.19 -16.33
N LEU A 184 -4.04 5.27 -16.71
CA LEU A 184 -4.20 4.47 -17.91
C LEU A 184 -5.15 3.30 -17.63
N ARG A 185 -6.01 2.99 -18.59
CA ARG A 185 -6.98 1.89 -18.52
C ARG A 185 -6.48 0.60 -19.15
N LEU A 186 -5.34 0.65 -19.82
CA LEU A 186 -4.70 -0.49 -20.47
C LEU A 186 -3.30 -0.63 -19.91
N GLY A 187 -2.91 -1.86 -19.64
CA GLY A 187 -1.53 -2.21 -19.32
C GLY A 187 -0.61 -1.88 -20.49
N MET A 188 0.65 -1.70 -20.20
CA MET A 188 1.66 -1.44 -21.22
C MET A 188 2.93 -2.23 -20.96
N GLY A 189 3.67 -2.50 -22.02
CA GLY A 189 5.00 -3.11 -21.92
C GLY A 189 5.97 -2.18 -21.21
N VAL A 190 6.90 -2.76 -20.47
CA VAL A 190 7.86 -2.05 -19.60
C VAL A 190 8.81 -1.12 -20.36
N GLY A 191 9.06 -1.34 -21.65
CA GLY A 191 9.92 -0.46 -22.47
C GLY A 191 9.44 0.98 -22.60
N ARG A 192 8.20 1.27 -22.19
CA ARG A 192 7.63 2.63 -22.16
C ARG A 192 7.64 3.27 -20.76
N LEU A 193 8.12 2.54 -19.76
CA LEU A 193 8.25 3.00 -18.37
C LEU A 193 9.69 3.43 -18.09
N ASN A 194 9.89 4.24 -17.06
CA ASN A 194 11.22 4.49 -16.54
C ASN A 194 11.82 3.17 -16.03
N GLN A 195 12.97 2.76 -16.54
CA GLN A 195 13.57 1.46 -16.25
C GLN A 195 13.96 1.32 -14.77
N TYR A 196 14.45 2.41 -14.14
CA TYR A 196 14.74 2.40 -12.71
C TYR A 196 13.48 2.23 -11.87
N ASP A 197 12.37 2.90 -12.21
CA ASP A 197 11.11 2.75 -11.49
C ASP A 197 10.56 1.31 -11.60
N VAL A 198 10.72 0.68 -12.77
CA VAL A 198 10.36 -0.73 -13.00
C VAL A 198 11.26 -1.66 -12.18
N ALA A 199 12.58 -1.40 -12.15
CA ALA A 199 13.52 -2.18 -11.35
C ALA A 199 13.19 -2.06 -9.86
N LEU A 200 12.97 -0.83 -9.36
CA LEU A 200 12.63 -0.59 -7.96
C LEU A 200 11.31 -1.27 -7.57
N LEU A 201 10.28 -1.20 -8.42
CA LEU A 201 9.01 -1.90 -8.22
C LEU A 201 9.23 -3.42 -8.17
N SER A 202 9.95 -3.97 -9.15
CA SER A 202 10.21 -5.42 -9.25
C SER A 202 10.98 -5.94 -8.04
N VAL A 203 11.98 -5.19 -7.58
CA VAL A 203 12.75 -5.52 -6.36
C VAL A 203 11.88 -5.36 -5.11
N PHE A 204 11.01 -4.35 -5.05
CA PHE A 204 10.08 -4.16 -3.94
C PHE A 204 9.10 -5.32 -3.80
N GLU A 205 8.47 -5.75 -4.89
CA GLU A 205 7.53 -6.87 -4.88
C GLU A 205 8.24 -8.18 -4.50
N TYR A 206 9.47 -8.39 -4.97
CA TYR A 206 10.32 -9.51 -4.54
C TYR A 206 10.72 -9.40 -3.07
N PHE A 207 11.04 -8.19 -2.57
CA PHE A 207 11.40 -7.93 -1.18
C PHE A 207 10.29 -8.33 -0.21
N ILE A 208 9.04 -7.95 -0.50
CA ILE A 208 7.87 -8.35 0.30
C ILE A 208 7.36 -9.76 -0.03
N GLY A 209 7.88 -10.40 -1.08
CA GLY A 209 7.43 -11.72 -1.55
C GLY A 209 6.02 -11.68 -2.17
N ASN A 210 5.65 -10.58 -2.81
CA ASN A 210 4.37 -10.46 -3.48
C ASN A 210 4.46 -10.96 -4.92
N THR A 211 3.61 -11.90 -5.28
CA THR A 211 3.48 -12.41 -6.64
C THR A 211 2.13 -12.09 -7.27
N ASP A 212 1.25 -11.42 -6.53
CA ASP A 212 -0.12 -11.07 -6.95
C ASP A 212 -0.19 -9.66 -7.57
N TRP A 213 0.66 -9.42 -8.59
CA TRP A 213 0.69 -8.15 -9.30
C TRP A 213 1.00 -8.29 -10.79
N SER A 214 0.56 -7.32 -11.60
CA SER A 214 0.83 -7.30 -13.03
C SER A 214 0.70 -5.90 -13.63
N LEU A 215 1.76 -5.42 -14.32
CA LEU A 215 1.70 -4.17 -15.10
C LEU A 215 0.82 -4.32 -16.34
N ILE A 216 0.89 -5.46 -17.01
CA ILE A 216 0.11 -5.72 -18.23
C ILE A 216 -1.37 -5.92 -17.88
N GLY A 217 -1.64 -6.69 -16.82
CA GLY A 217 -3.00 -6.95 -16.36
C GLY A 217 -3.61 -5.83 -15.50
N LEU A 218 -2.85 -4.80 -15.16
CA LEU A 218 -3.24 -3.76 -14.19
C LEU A 218 -3.79 -4.35 -12.90
N HIS A 219 -3.16 -5.44 -12.42
CA HIS A 219 -3.54 -6.11 -11.21
C HIS A 219 -2.65 -5.65 -10.06
N ASN A 220 -3.23 -5.11 -8.99
CA ASN A 220 -2.56 -4.54 -7.81
C ASN A 220 -1.48 -3.48 -8.14
N VAL A 221 -1.47 -3.00 -9.37
CA VAL A 221 -0.65 -1.89 -9.86
C VAL A 221 -1.51 -0.99 -10.76
N ALA A 222 -1.44 0.31 -10.56
CA ALA A 222 -2.03 1.29 -11.48
C ALA A 222 -0.94 2.01 -12.25
N LEU A 223 -1.19 2.30 -13.52
CA LEU A 223 -0.30 3.11 -14.35
C LEU A 223 -0.81 4.55 -14.42
N LEU A 224 0.03 5.50 -14.03
CA LEU A 224 -0.27 6.91 -13.99
C LEU A 224 0.57 7.67 -15.03
N LYS A 225 -0.08 8.22 -16.05
CA LYS A 225 0.57 9.12 -17.03
C LYS A 225 0.73 10.49 -16.40
N VAL A 226 1.98 10.97 -16.30
CA VAL A 226 2.35 12.30 -15.79
C VAL A 226 3.28 12.93 -16.80
N LYS A 227 2.77 13.91 -17.58
CA LYS A 227 3.50 14.52 -18.70
C LYS A 227 4.04 13.41 -19.65
N ASP A 228 5.34 13.36 -19.89
CA ASP A 228 5.98 12.39 -20.76
C ASP A 228 6.34 11.07 -20.09
N SER A 229 6.18 10.98 -18.75
CA SER A 229 6.50 9.81 -17.97
C SER A 229 5.25 8.99 -17.63
N THR A 230 5.42 7.69 -17.46
CA THR A 230 4.40 6.81 -16.89
C THR A 230 4.95 6.19 -15.61
N LEU A 231 4.23 6.36 -14.50
CA LEU A 231 4.58 5.85 -13.18
C LEU A 231 3.78 4.59 -12.88
N ALA A 232 4.40 3.61 -12.26
CA ALA A 232 3.71 2.42 -11.76
C ALA A 232 3.48 2.57 -10.25
N LEU A 233 2.22 2.52 -9.84
CA LEU A 233 1.76 2.71 -8.46
C LEU A 233 1.23 1.39 -7.92
N PRO A 234 2.00 0.63 -7.10
CA PRO A 234 1.53 -0.62 -6.51
C PRO A 234 0.65 -0.38 -5.28
N PHE A 235 -0.23 -1.34 -5.00
CA PHE A 235 -1.14 -1.33 -3.84
C PHE A 235 -1.72 -2.73 -3.59
N ASP A 236 -2.39 -2.92 -2.42
CA ASP A 236 -3.07 -4.17 -2.02
C ASP A 236 -2.05 -5.31 -1.80
N PHE A 237 -1.29 -5.23 -0.70
CA PHE A 237 -0.15 -6.10 -0.42
C PHE A 237 -0.49 -7.28 0.52
N ASP A 238 -1.74 -7.49 0.86
CA ASP A 238 -2.17 -8.49 1.86
C ASP A 238 -1.94 -9.94 1.45
N TRP A 239 -1.61 -10.22 0.17
CA TRP A 239 -1.20 -11.54 -0.33
C TRP A 239 0.32 -11.72 -0.39
N SER A 240 1.10 -10.80 0.15
CA SER A 240 2.57 -10.92 0.16
C SER A 240 3.07 -11.99 1.12
N GLY A 241 4.19 -12.63 0.77
CA GLY A 241 4.81 -13.68 1.56
C GLY A 241 5.33 -13.21 2.93
N VAL A 242 5.63 -11.92 3.08
CA VAL A 242 6.04 -11.35 4.37
C VAL A 242 4.89 -11.33 5.37
N ILE A 243 3.65 -11.10 4.93
CA ILE A 243 2.44 -11.11 5.77
C ILE A 243 1.99 -12.55 6.05
N ASP A 244 2.05 -13.42 5.02
CA ASP A 244 1.63 -14.82 5.14
C ASP A 244 0.20 -14.99 5.69
N ALA A 245 -0.72 -14.18 5.18
CA ALA A 245 -2.11 -14.23 5.63
C ALA A 245 -2.74 -15.58 5.28
N PRO A 246 -3.56 -16.19 6.18
CA PRO A 246 -4.11 -17.55 5.97
C PRO A 246 -5.00 -17.69 4.72
N TYR A 247 -5.45 -16.59 4.15
CA TYR A 247 -6.25 -16.57 2.94
C TYR A 247 -5.41 -16.31 1.66
N ALA A 248 -4.11 -16.05 1.79
CA ALA A 248 -3.22 -15.84 0.66
C ALA A 248 -2.73 -17.20 0.13
N HIS A 249 -2.83 -17.39 -1.18
CA HIS A 249 -2.39 -18.61 -1.85
C HIS A 249 -1.53 -18.25 -3.06
N PRO A 250 -0.42 -18.98 -3.31
CA PRO A 250 0.38 -18.75 -4.50
C PRO A 250 -0.42 -19.13 -5.77
N ALA A 251 -0.17 -18.39 -6.86
CA ALA A 251 -0.76 -18.76 -8.14
C ALA A 251 -0.19 -20.14 -8.59
N PRO A 252 -1.05 -21.10 -9.03
CA PRO A 252 -0.60 -22.47 -9.38
C PRO A 252 0.53 -22.52 -10.41
N ILE A 253 0.58 -21.55 -11.31
CA ILE A 253 1.62 -21.45 -12.36
C ILE A 253 3.03 -21.25 -11.79
N LEU A 254 3.16 -20.82 -10.53
CA LEU A 254 4.44 -20.56 -9.90
C LEU A 254 5.14 -21.83 -9.39
N GLY A 255 4.38 -22.94 -9.26
CA GLY A 255 4.90 -24.19 -8.73
C GLY A 255 5.35 -24.13 -7.26
N THR A 256 4.98 -23.09 -6.53
CA THR A 256 5.26 -22.91 -5.10
C THR A 256 4.10 -23.45 -4.25
N THR A 257 4.40 -23.88 -3.03
CA THR A 257 3.42 -24.43 -2.10
C THR A 257 2.93 -23.40 -1.08
N SER A 258 3.67 -22.32 -0.91
CA SER A 258 3.38 -21.24 0.04
C SER A 258 3.70 -19.88 -0.56
N VAL A 259 2.93 -18.85 -0.19
CA VAL A 259 3.24 -17.45 -0.53
C VAL A 259 4.55 -16.97 0.09
N ARG A 260 5.06 -17.64 1.14
CA ARG A 260 6.36 -17.35 1.73
C ARG A 260 7.54 -17.71 0.86
N GLU A 261 7.35 -18.60 -0.10
CA GLU A 261 8.39 -18.93 -1.07
C GLU A 261 8.61 -17.73 -2.00
N ARG A 262 9.79 -17.11 -1.90
CA ARG A 262 10.10 -15.89 -2.65
C ARG A 262 10.39 -16.22 -4.10
N VAL A 263 9.58 -15.71 -5.01
CA VAL A 263 9.75 -15.85 -6.46
C VAL A 263 9.91 -14.46 -7.07
N TYR A 264 10.96 -14.26 -7.88
CA TYR A 264 11.10 -13.02 -8.61
C TYR A 264 10.15 -13.01 -9.81
N ARG A 265 9.14 -12.17 -9.77
CA ARG A 265 8.17 -11.94 -10.86
C ARG A 265 8.31 -10.55 -11.47
N GLY A 266 9.45 -9.91 -11.23
CA GLY A 266 9.79 -8.64 -11.86
C GLY A 266 10.19 -8.82 -13.33
N TYR A 267 10.37 -7.69 -13.98
CA TYR A 267 10.84 -7.67 -15.37
C TYR A 267 12.35 -7.79 -15.43
N CYS A 268 12.84 -8.44 -16.51
CA CYS A 268 14.28 -8.55 -16.75
C CYS A 268 14.90 -7.17 -16.92
N GLN A 269 15.90 -6.87 -16.11
CA GLN A 269 16.59 -5.58 -16.11
C GLN A 269 18.10 -5.79 -16.26
N PRO A 270 18.80 -4.93 -17.02
CA PRO A 270 20.27 -4.94 -17.04
C PRO A 270 20.84 -4.61 -15.65
N ALA A 271 22.05 -5.09 -15.39
CA ALA A 271 22.68 -4.99 -14.06
C ALA A 271 22.88 -3.53 -13.61
N ASP A 272 23.20 -2.64 -14.51
CA ASP A 272 23.40 -1.20 -14.25
C ASP A 272 22.11 -0.47 -13.86
N VAL A 273 20.93 -0.97 -14.27
CA VAL A 273 19.61 -0.45 -13.86
C VAL A 273 19.17 -1.07 -12.54
N LEU A 274 19.46 -2.36 -12.32
CA LEU A 274 19.08 -3.09 -11.13
C LEU A 274 19.88 -2.69 -9.88
N GLU A 275 21.20 -2.50 -10.04
CA GLU A 275 22.12 -2.22 -8.93
C GLU A 275 21.72 -0.99 -8.09
N PRO A 276 21.34 0.16 -8.65
CA PRO A 276 20.87 1.30 -7.86
C PRO A 276 19.61 1.00 -7.05
N ALA A 277 18.71 0.14 -7.58
CA ALA A 277 17.52 -0.28 -6.86
C ALA A 277 17.90 -1.16 -5.66
N LEU A 278 18.78 -2.15 -5.83
CA LEU A 278 19.25 -3.01 -4.74
C LEU A 278 19.99 -2.22 -3.66
N ALA A 279 20.91 -1.33 -4.07
CA ALA A 279 21.68 -0.48 -3.16
C ALA A 279 20.77 0.41 -2.30
N ARG A 280 19.61 0.84 -2.84
CA ARG A 280 18.62 1.62 -2.09
C ARG A 280 18.02 0.82 -0.93
N PHE A 281 17.71 -0.47 -1.12
CA PHE A 281 17.24 -1.35 -0.05
C PHE A 281 18.31 -1.55 1.02
N GLU A 282 19.55 -1.76 0.63
CA GLU A 282 20.67 -1.90 1.57
C GLU A 282 20.87 -0.64 2.41
N ALA A 283 20.89 0.53 1.76
CA ALA A 283 21.04 1.82 2.45
C ALA A 283 19.90 2.11 3.44
N LEU A 284 18.71 1.57 3.21
CA LEU A 284 17.52 1.83 4.02
C LEU A 284 17.17 0.68 4.98
N ARG A 285 18.00 -0.37 5.08
CA ARG A 285 17.76 -1.57 5.89
C ARG A 285 17.34 -1.26 7.32
N ASP A 286 18.10 -0.44 8.02
CA ASP A 286 17.82 -0.10 9.41
C ASP A 286 16.56 0.76 9.55
N SER A 287 16.32 1.68 8.61
CA SER A 287 15.12 2.50 8.57
C SER A 287 13.87 1.64 8.32
N ILE A 288 13.95 0.63 7.46
CA ILE A 288 12.88 -0.35 7.22
C ILE A 288 12.59 -1.13 8.50
N ALA A 289 13.62 -1.64 9.18
CA ALA A 289 13.46 -2.36 10.45
C ALA A 289 12.85 -1.46 11.53
N ALA A 290 13.25 -0.19 11.61
CA ALA A 290 12.70 0.80 12.54
C ALA A 290 11.20 1.05 12.30
N ILE A 291 10.74 1.07 11.04
CA ILE A 291 9.31 1.18 10.72
C ILE A 291 8.53 0.07 11.42
N TYR A 292 8.89 -1.19 11.23
CA TYR A 292 8.16 -2.33 11.83
C TYR A 292 8.17 -2.26 13.37
N ARG A 293 9.30 -1.91 13.98
CA ARG A 293 9.41 -1.76 15.44
C ARG A 293 8.57 -0.60 15.99
N SER A 294 8.23 0.37 15.16
CA SER A 294 7.46 1.57 15.55
C SER A 294 5.95 1.45 15.38
N ILE A 295 5.44 0.37 14.75
CA ILE A 295 4.00 0.20 14.49
C ILE A 295 3.27 -0.12 15.81
N PRO A 296 2.37 0.76 16.28
CA PRO A 296 1.60 0.50 17.49
C PRO A 296 0.71 -0.74 17.34
N GLY A 297 0.78 -1.66 18.31
CA GLY A 297 -0.01 -2.88 18.32
C GLY A 297 0.55 -4.04 17.48
N LEU A 298 1.63 -3.84 16.73
CA LEU A 298 2.33 -4.93 16.08
C LEU A 298 3.11 -5.73 17.12
N GLU A 299 2.84 -7.02 17.21
CA GLU A 299 3.43 -7.91 18.22
C GLU A 299 4.93 -8.13 17.97
N PRO A 300 5.77 -8.22 19.03
CA PRO A 300 7.20 -8.48 18.86
C PRO A 300 7.50 -9.71 18.01
N ARG A 301 6.69 -10.77 18.13
CA ARG A 301 6.82 -11.99 17.33
C ARG A 301 6.61 -11.72 15.85
N SER A 302 5.61 -10.94 15.47
CA SER A 302 5.34 -10.55 14.08
C SER A 302 6.49 -9.72 13.53
N VAL A 303 7.00 -8.76 14.32
CA VAL A 303 8.19 -7.97 13.95
C VAL A 303 9.39 -8.87 13.68
N GLU A 304 9.70 -9.81 14.57
CA GLU A 304 10.83 -10.73 14.39
C GLU A 304 10.66 -11.62 13.15
N GLN A 305 9.45 -12.13 12.89
CA GLN A 305 9.17 -12.97 11.72
C GLN A 305 9.37 -12.18 10.43
N THR A 306 8.86 -10.96 10.38
CA THR A 306 9.05 -10.04 9.25
C THR A 306 10.52 -9.73 9.01
N LEU A 307 11.26 -9.36 10.07
CA LEU A 307 12.68 -9.01 9.92
C LEU A 307 13.53 -10.22 9.50
N ARG A 308 13.23 -11.44 9.98
CA ARG A 308 13.88 -12.67 9.48
C ARG A 308 13.60 -12.90 7.99
N TYR A 309 12.35 -12.68 7.55
CA TYR A 309 11.99 -12.77 6.13
C TYR A 309 12.76 -11.76 5.27
N TYR A 310 12.95 -10.54 5.76
CA TYR A 310 13.76 -9.53 5.07
C TYR A 310 15.26 -9.85 5.09
N ASP A 311 15.76 -10.45 6.16
CA ASP A 311 17.16 -10.90 6.21
C ASP A 311 17.48 -11.96 5.14
N GLU A 312 16.53 -12.80 4.76
CA GLU A 312 16.67 -13.73 3.63
C GLU A 312 16.85 -12.98 2.31
N PHE A 313 16.07 -11.90 2.08
CA PHE A 313 16.27 -11.05 0.91
C PHE A 313 17.64 -10.39 0.91
N TYR A 314 18.09 -9.80 2.02
CA TYR A 314 19.41 -9.16 2.10
C TYR A 314 20.54 -10.15 1.88
N ARG A 315 20.42 -11.38 2.36
CA ARG A 315 21.38 -12.46 2.07
C ARG A 315 21.37 -12.86 0.59
N ALA A 316 20.21 -12.92 -0.03
CA ALA A 316 20.10 -13.26 -1.46
C ALA A 316 20.75 -12.19 -2.34
N ILE A 317 20.52 -10.90 -2.05
CA ILE A 317 21.11 -9.83 -2.85
C ILE A 317 22.59 -9.55 -2.55
N ALA A 318 23.15 -10.04 -1.43
CA ALA A 318 24.56 -9.88 -1.12
C ALA A 318 25.49 -10.56 -2.14
N ASP A 319 25.07 -11.68 -2.73
CA ASP A 319 25.72 -12.31 -3.89
C ASP A 319 25.02 -11.87 -5.19
N ARG A 320 25.45 -10.74 -5.74
CA ARG A 320 24.91 -10.14 -6.96
C ARG A 320 24.89 -11.07 -8.16
N GLN A 321 25.94 -11.90 -8.31
CA GLN A 321 26.03 -12.81 -9.45
C GLN A 321 25.04 -13.96 -9.34
N ARG A 322 24.91 -14.52 -8.16
CA ARG A 322 23.90 -15.55 -7.90
C ARG A 322 22.49 -14.99 -8.06
N PHE A 323 22.22 -13.83 -7.48
CA PHE A 323 20.93 -13.17 -7.57
C PHE A 323 20.54 -12.88 -9.02
N ALA A 324 21.46 -12.33 -9.84
CA ALA A 324 21.20 -12.08 -11.26
C ALA A 324 20.88 -13.37 -12.03
N ARG A 325 21.57 -14.51 -11.74
CA ARG A 325 21.27 -15.80 -12.36
C ARG A 325 19.90 -16.34 -11.94
N GLU A 326 19.52 -16.19 -10.68
CA GLU A 326 18.21 -16.61 -10.19
C GLU A 326 17.08 -15.78 -10.82
N MET A 327 17.25 -14.45 -10.88
CA MET A 327 16.30 -13.55 -11.54
C MET A 327 16.11 -13.89 -13.02
N ALA A 328 17.21 -14.12 -13.77
CA ALA A 328 17.16 -14.41 -15.20
C ALA A 328 16.33 -15.66 -15.55
N ARG A 329 16.07 -16.55 -14.59
CA ARG A 329 15.25 -17.75 -14.79
C ARG A 329 13.75 -17.48 -14.71
N THR A 330 13.33 -16.44 -14.00
CA THR A 330 11.93 -16.18 -13.64
C THR A 330 11.44 -14.79 -14.03
N CYS A 331 12.35 -13.89 -14.44
CA CYS A 331 11.97 -12.54 -14.84
C CYS A 331 11.07 -12.55 -16.09
N LEU A 332 10.15 -11.59 -16.16
CA LEU A 332 9.25 -11.38 -17.29
C LEU A 332 9.98 -10.58 -18.40
N GLN A 333 9.69 -10.93 -19.66
CA GLN A 333 10.24 -10.24 -20.84
C GLN A 333 9.44 -8.96 -21.15
#